data_d62aea585df43b528f2a73675ca7ff4d
#
_entry.id   d62aea585df43b528f2a73675ca7ff4d
#
_cell.length_a   1.000
_cell.length_b   1.000
_cell.length_c   1.000
_cell.angle_alpha   90.00
_cell.angle_beta   90.00
_cell.angle_gamma   90.00
#
_symmetry.space_group_name_H-M   'P 1'
#
loop_
_entity.id
_entity.type
_entity.pdbx_description
1 polymer ?
#
loop_
_entity_poly.entity_id
_entity_poly.type
_entity_poly.pdbx_seq_one_letter_code
_entity_poly.pdbx_strand_id
1 'polypeptide(L)'
;MLEQAREQIFARGTEANARPAANAGAADAAANVTAFKPKPEQTDFDVIIVGAGLSGIGVAYHLQRDCPKKSFIILEGREALGGTWDLFRYPGIRSDSDMHTLGYRFRPWRGEKAIADGPSILDYLNDTAREYGIDRSIRFRHKVKRASWSSSEARWTLEVEGPDGKKVTYSCNFLQMCSGYYDYDAGYMPGWPGMERFKGEIVHPQKWPEHLDYAGKRVVVIGSGATAVTLVPAMTDKAAHVTMLQRSPTYIVARPAKDPIANWLYAKLPEGLAHTAARWKNILLQMYFYNAARKNPEGAKQRIIGLAKAELGPGVDMAKHFTPRYNPWDQRLCLVPDGDLFKAIRAGRAAVVTDEIEAFTETGLKLRSGEELPADIIITATGLVMRLMGGMELVVDGRIVKPGTTMSYKGMMFSDVPNLASTFGYTNASWTLKADLTAEYLCRILNKMDRGGYAYCTPHNKDPSVTPDATPPLSSGYMQRGKDAMPKQGSKRPWKLYQNYAKDMLALRFGTIDDGTLVFSKLSQRAGKRA
;
A
#
# COMPACT_ATOMS: atom_id res chain seq x y z
N MET A 1 18.25 -2.80 49.92
CA MET A 1 17.70 -4.11 49.48
C MET A 1 16.61 -4.02 48.41
N LEU A 2 15.72 -3.07 48.43
CA LEU A 2 14.69 -2.95 47.37
C LEU A 2 15.19 -2.27 46.06
N GLU A 3 16.21 -1.43 46.09
CA GLU A 3 16.84 -0.84 44.92
C GLU A 3 17.76 -1.82 44.16
N GLN A 4 18.51 -2.66 44.88
CA GLN A 4 19.35 -3.68 44.28
C GLN A 4 18.54 -4.82 43.61
N ALA A 5 17.32 -5.08 44.10
CA ALA A 5 16.39 -6.00 43.45
C ALA A 5 15.78 -5.42 42.15
N ARG A 6 15.64 -4.10 42.04
CA ARG A 6 15.17 -3.45 40.82
C ARG A 6 16.22 -3.46 39.71
N GLU A 7 17.48 -3.20 40.00
CA GLU A 7 18.56 -3.27 39.01
C GLU A 7 18.80 -4.69 38.47
N GLN A 8 18.65 -5.72 39.31
CA GLN A 8 18.78 -7.12 38.85
C GLN A 8 17.61 -7.59 37.98
N ILE A 9 16.41 -6.98 38.10
CA ILE A 9 15.26 -7.28 37.22
C ILE A 9 15.41 -6.58 35.86
N PHE A 10 16.00 -5.39 35.83
CA PHE A 10 16.27 -4.67 34.58
C PHE A 10 17.43 -5.28 33.77
N ALA A 11 18.47 -5.77 34.43
CA ALA A 11 19.61 -6.43 33.78
C ALA A 11 19.26 -7.79 33.15
N ARG A 12 18.24 -8.49 33.67
CA ARG A 12 17.77 -9.78 33.13
C ARG A 12 16.79 -9.63 31.94
N GLY A 13 16.27 -8.42 31.69
CA GLY A 13 15.34 -8.15 30.59
C GLY A 13 16.02 -7.90 29.23
N THR A 14 17.33 -7.63 29.21
CA THR A 14 18.06 -7.30 27.97
C THR A 14 18.80 -8.49 27.35
N GLU A 15 18.94 -9.63 28.03
CA GLU A 15 19.61 -10.82 27.48
C GLU A 15 18.68 -11.92 26.96
N ALA A 16 17.35 -11.77 27.06
CA ALA A 16 16.39 -12.82 26.71
C ALA A 16 15.88 -12.80 25.26
N ASN A 17 16.45 -11.99 24.37
CA ASN A 17 15.99 -11.89 22.96
C ASN A 17 16.95 -12.47 21.90
N ALA A 18 17.97 -13.21 22.30
CA ALA A 18 18.81 -13.96 21.37
C ALA A 18 18.54 -15.47 21.48
N ARG A 19 17.36 -15.92 21.03
CA ARG A 19 17.17 -17.32 20.64
C ARG A 19 17.59 -17.48 19.19
N PRO A 20 18.54 -18.37 18.86
CA PRO A 20 18.83 -18.71 17.48
C PRO A 20 17.56 -19.35 16.88
N ALA A 21 16.99 -18.72 15.86
CA ALA A 21 15.88 -19.26 15.11
C ALA A 21 16.34 -20.54 14.40
N ALA A 22 15.77 -21.67 14.78
CA ALA A 22 15.88 -22.90 14.01
C ALA A 22 15.15 -22.70 12.68
N ASN A 23 15.91 -22.46 11.63
CA ASN A 23 15.47 -22.11 10.28
C ASN A 23 15.07 -23.35 9.43
N ALA A 24 14.50 -24.41 9.99
CA ALA A 24 14.22 -25.61 9.21
C ALA A 24 13.11 -25.41 8.15
N GLY A 25 12.04 -24.66 8.45
CA GLY A 25 10.94 -24.47 7.48
C GLY A 25 11.19 -23.35 6.44
N ALA A 26 11.97 -22.32 6.79
CA ALA A 26 12.33 -21.25 5.88
C ALA A 26 13.51 -21.66 4.96
N ALA A 27 14.41 -22.51 5.45
CA ALA A 27 15.48 -23.09 4.65
C ALA A 27 14.96 -23.96 3.49
N ASP A 28 13.89 -24.73 3.70
CA ASP A 28 13.27 -25.53 2.64
C ASP A 28 12.54 -24.66 1.59
N ALA A 29 11.93 -23.55 1.98
CA ALA A 29 11.31 -22.63 1.03
C ALA A 29 12.36 -21.84 0.22
N ALA A 30 13.47 -21.45 0.85
CA ALA A 30 14.57 -20.75 0.20
C ALA A 30 15.41 -21.67 -0.69
N ALA A 31 15.54 -22.95 -0.35
CA ALA A 31 16.30 -23.94 -1.12
C ALA A 31 15.72 -24.20 -2.52
N ASN A 32 14.44 -23.90 -2.74
CA ASN A 32 13.75 -24.11 -4.02
C ASN A 32 13.69 -22.86 -4.92
N VAL A 33 14.35 -21.76 -4.52
CA VAL A 33 14.32 -20.48 -5.28
C VAL A 33 15.74 -20.18 -5.76
N THR A 34 15.92 -20.20 -7.09
CA THR A 34 17.20 -19.82 -7.70
C THR A 34 17.26 -18.29 -7.80
N ALA A 35 18.12 -17.66 -7.00
CA ALA A 35 18.33 -16.22 -7.04
C ALA A 35 18.93 -15.81 -8.39
N PHE A 36 18.16 -15.01 -9.16
CA PHE A 36 18.64 -14.40 -10.39
C PHE A 36 19.55 -13.21 -10.04
N LYS A 37 20.74 -13.14 -10.67
CA LYS A 37 21.68 -12.02 -10.52
C LYS A 37 21.99 -11.42 -11.89
N PRO A 38 21.40 -10.26 -12.23
CA PRO A 38 21.67 -9.59 -13.49
C PRO A 38 23.11 -9.06 -13.53
N LYS A 39 23.70 -9.02 -14.74
CA LYS A 39 24.98 -8.35 -14.94
C LYS A 39 24.80 -6.83 -14.79
N PRO A 40 25.81 -6.08 -14.28
CA PRO A 40 25.69 -4.64 -14.09
C PRO A 40 25.32 -3.86 -15.36
N GLU A 41 25.88 -4.22 -16.50
CA GLU A 41 25.64 -3.60 -17.82
C GLU A 41 24.41 -4.12 -18.56
N GLN A 42 23.74 -5.17 -18.05
CA GLN A 42 22.58 -5.76 -18.72
C GLN A 42 21.41 -4.79 -18.70
N THR A 43 20.84 -4.49 -19.87
CA THR A 43 19.68 -3.60 -20.03
C THR A 43 18.48 -4.27 -20.71
N ASP A 44 18.63 -5.55 -21.11
CA ASP A 44 17.61 -6.34 -21.76
C ASP A 44 17.19 -7.52 -20.89
N PHE A 45 15.86 -7.66 -20.65
CA PHE A 45 15.30 -8.64 -19.74
C PHE A 45 14.00 -9.24 -20.30
N ASP A 46 13.60 -10.41 -19.79
CA ASP A 46 12.25 -10.93 -20.05
C ASP A 46 11.19 -10.09 -19.32
N VAL A 47 11.47 -9.71 -18.07
CA VAL A 47 10.54 -8.93 -17.25
C VAL A 47 11.26 -7.76 -16.58
N ILE A 48 10.68 -6.56 -16.67
CA ILE A 48 11.08 -5.43 -15.85
C ILE A 48 9.98 -5.14 -14.84
N ILE A 49 10.36 -5.08 -13.56
CA ILE A 49 9.51 -4.69 -12.45
C ILE A 49 9.83 -3.24 -12.11
N VAL A 50 8.82 -2.37 -12.02
CA VAL A 50 9.00 -0.96 -11.65
C VAL A 50 8.50 -0.74 -10.23
N GLY A 51 9.44 -0.49 -9.30
CA GLY A 51 9.22 -0.26 -7.88
C GLY A 51 9.64 -1.43 -7.00
N ALA A 52 10.48 -1.16 -5.99
CA ALA A 52 11.01 -2.10 -5.00
C ALA A 52 10.27 -2.04 -3.66
N GLY A 53 8.98 -1.73 -3.68
CA GLY A 53 8.09 -1.86 -2.52
C GLY A 53 7.64 -3.30 -2.30
N LEU A 54 6.72 -3.49 -1.35
CA LEU A 54 6.14 -4.78 -1.02
C LEU A 54 5.68 -5.58 -2.26
N SER A 55 5.03 -4.93 -3.22
CA SER A 55 4.54 -5.58 -4.43
C SER A 55 5.67 -6.07 -5.34
N GLY A 56 6.71 -5.25 -5.57
CA GLY A 56 7.82 -5.61 -6.46
C GLY A 56 8.66 -6.75 -5.90
N ILE A 57 8.93 -6.75 -4.59
CA ILE A 57 9.62 -7.85 -3.91
C ILE A 57 8.80 -9.14 -4.03
N GLY A 58 7.47 -9.08 -3.83
CA GLY A 58 6.58 -10.23 -4.00
C GLY A 58 6.59 -10.78 -5.43
N VAL A 59 6.52 -9.92 -6.45
CA VAL A 59 6.60 -10.34 -7.86
C VAL A 59 7.94 -11.01 -8.17
N ALA A 60 9.06 -10.44 -7.70
CA ALA A 60 10.38 -11.02 -7.90
C ALA A 60 10.49 -12.44 -7.33
N TYR A 61 9.98 -12.64 -6.10
CA TYR A 61 9.92 -13.98 -5.50
C TYR A 61 9.14 -14.97 -6.37
N HIS A 62 7.94 -14.59 -6.83
CA HIS A 62 7.12 -15.46 -7.65
C HIS A 62 7.78 -15.77 -9.01
N LEU A 63 8.47 -14.80 -9.63
CA LEU A 63 9.23 -15.04 -10.85
C LEU A 63 10.36 -16.03 -10.64
N GLN A 64 11.15 -15.89 -9.56
CA GLN A 64 12.22 -16.84 -9.23
C GLN A 64 11.69 -18.26 -9.02
N ARG A 65 10.54 -18.40 -8.33
CA ARG A 65 9.95 -19.70 -8.03
C ARG A 65 9.25 -20.33 -9.23
N ASP A 66 8.40 -19.57 -9.94
CA ASP A 66 7.43 -20.09 -10.90
C ASP A 66 7.89 -19.92 -12.37
N CYS A 67 8.86 -19.02 -12.62
CA CYS A 67 9.42 -18.71 -13.93
C CYS A 67 10.97 -18.65 -13.90
N PRO A 68 11.67 -19.67 -13.36
CA PRO A 68 13.12 -19.60 -13.06
C PRO A 68 14.02 -19.39 -14.30
N LYS A 69 13.48 -19.57 -15.50
CA LYS A 69 14.20 -19.33 -16.76
C LYS A 69 14.09 -17.89 -17.26
N LYS A 70 13.23 -17.07 -16.64
CA LYS A 70 13.03 -15.67 -17.03
C LYS A 70 14.04 -14.76 -16.33
N SER A 71 14.71 -13.95 -17.11
CA SER A 71 15.53 -12.85 -16.60
C SER A 71 14.65 -11.70 -16.14
N PHE A 72 14.97 -11.09 -15.01
CA PHE A 72 14.25 -9.92 -14.53
C PHE A 72 15.12 -8.92 -13.78
N ILE A 73 14.66 -7.69 -13.68
CA ILE A 73 15.25 -6.62 -12.90
C ILE A 73 14.16 -5.81 -12.22
N ILE A 74 14.45 -5.25 -11.05
CA ILE A 74 13.60 -4.25 -10.39
C ILE A 74 14.25 -2.88 -10.57
N LEU A 75 13.54 -1.93 -11.16
CA LEU A 75 13.95 -0.53 -11.25
C LEU A 75 13.25 0.26 -10.15
N GLU A 76 14.03 0.81 -9.22
CA GLU A 76 13.55 1.63 -8.11
C GLU A 76 14.05 3.07 -8.27
N GLY A 77 13.12 4.03 -8.29
CA GLY A 77 13.44 5.45 -8.47
C GLY A 77 14.11 6.10 -7.25
N ARG A 78 14.01 5.48 -6.08
CA ARG A 78 14.58 5.96 -4.83
C ARG A 78 15.90 5.25 -4.50
N GLU A 79 16.48 5.61 -3.35
CA GLU A 79 17.77 5.07 -2.89
C GLU A 79 17.63 3.78 -2.08
N ALA A 80 16.42 3.44 -1.66
CA ALA A 80 16.13 2.30 -0.80
C ALA A 80 14.89 1.54 -1.25
N LEU A 81 14.85 0.25 -0.92
CA LEU A 81 13.63 -0.56 -1.06
C LEU A 81 12.63 -0.26 0.09
N GLY A 82 11.40 -0.75 -0.05
CA GLY A 82 10.37 -0.62 0.98
C GLY A 82 9.17 0.21 0.55
N GLY A 83 9.33 1.08 -0.46
CA GLY A 83 8.23 1.89 -1.00
C GLY A 83 7.59 2.77 0.08
N THR A 84 6.30 2.57 0.36
CA THR A 84 5.54 3.29 1.41
C THR A 84 6.23 3.24 2.78
N TRP A 85 6.78 2.08 3.16
CA TRP A 85 7.37 1.87 4.49
C TRP A 85 8.74 2.51 4.65
N ASP A 86 9.42 2.83 3.56
CA ASP A 86 10.63 3.63 3.56
C ASP A 86 10.34 5.13 3.37
N LEU A 87 9.26 5.50 2.66
CA LEU A 87 8.91 6.89 2.39
C LEU A 87 8.41 7.63 3.64
N PHE A 88 7.49 7.01 4.39
CA PHE A 88 6.87 7.66 5.55
C PHE A 88 7.68 7.40 6.81
N ARG A 89 8.10 8.51 7.46
CA ARG A 89 8.96 8.52 8.66
C ARG A 89 8.33 9.23 9.86
N TYR A 90 7.07 9.64 9.74
CA TYR A 90 6.39 10.37 10.81
C TYR A 90 6.16 9.49 12.04
N PRO A 91 6.10 10.09 13.26
CA PRO A 91 5.91 9.37 14.52
C PRO A 91 4.68 8.47 14.50
N GLY A 92 4.83 7.24 14.98
CA GLY A 92 3.75 6.28 15.10
C GLY A 92 3.33 5.62 13.79
N ILE A 93 4.02 5.87 12.65
CA ILE A 93 3.72 5.17 11.37
C ILE A 93 3.56 3.67 11.59
N ARG A 94 2.45 3.12 11.14
CA ARG A 94 2.08 1.71 11.34
C ARG A 94 1.13 1.21 10.26
N SER A 95 0.98 -0.10 10.18
CA SER A 95 -0.03 -0.70 9.32
C SER A 95 -1.44 -0.48 9.88
N ASP A 96 -2.41 -0.28 8.99
CA ASP A 96 -3.84 -0.35 9.28
C ASP A 96 -4.44 -1.74 8.96
N SER A 97 -3.58 -2.69 8.59
CA SER A 97 -3.91 -4.09 8.34
C SER A 97 -3.06 -4.98 9.25
N ASP A 98 -3.58 -6.16 9.60
CA ASP A 98 -2.81 -7.14 10.36
C ASP A 98 -1.68 -7.75 9.52
N MET A 99 -0.56 -8.03 10.15
CA MET A 99 0.64 -8.58 9.50
C MET A 99 0.47 -10.03 9.03
N HIS A 100 -0.49 -10.80 9.55
CA HIS A 100 -0.75 -12.16 9.07
C HIS A 100 -1.35 -12.13 7.66
N THR A 101 -1.98 -11.02 7.26
CA THR A 101 -2.49 -10.80 5.90
C THR A 101 -1.65 -9.82 5.09
N LEU A 102 -0.96 -8.85 5.73
CA LEU A 102 -0.04 -7.93 5.05
C LEU A 102 1.31 -8.59 4.74
N GLY A 103 1.81 -9.48 5.59
CA GLY A 103 2.97 -10.30 5.30
C GLY A 103 2.74 -11.22 4.09
N TYR A 104 3.82 -11.62 3.44
CA TYR A 104 3.74 -12.55 2.30
C TYR A 104 3.25 -13.93 2.72
N ARG A 105 2.55 -14.61 1.84
CA ARG A 105 2.14 -16.00 2.06
C ARG A 105 3.33 -16.96 2.18
N PHE A 106 4.41 -16.68 1.48
CA PHE A 106 5.62 -17.49 1.46
C PHE A 106 6.59 -17.19 2.61
N ARG A 107 6.43 -16.03 3.30
CA ARG A 107 7.27 -15.64 4.44
C ARG A 107 6.39 -15.16 5.59
N PRO A 108 6.08 -16.04 6.58
CA PRO A 108 5.23 -15.71 7.71
C PRO A 108 5.76 -14.52 8.52
N TRP A 109 4.85 -13.68 9.03
CA TRP A 109 5.17 -12.70 10.06
C TRP A 109 5.32 -13.40 11.41
N ARG A 110 6.46 -13.18 12.08
CA ARG A 110 6.80 -13.80 13.37
C ARG A 110 6.73 -12.81 14.54
N GLY A 111 6.44 -11.55 14.29
CA GLY A 111 6.29 -10.55 15.33
C GLY A 111 5.05 -10.78 16.19
N GLU A 112 5.14 -10.50 17.48
CA GLU A 112 4.04 -10.67 18.43
C GLU A 112 2.86 -9.73 18.14
N LYS A 113 3.17 -8.51 17.66
CA LYS A 113 2.15 -7.54 17.26
C LYS A 113 1.60 -7.85 15.87
N ALA A 114 0.29 -8.01 15.77
CA ALA A 114 -0.40 -8.15 14.50
C ALA A 114 -0.48 -6.80 13.76
N ILE A 115 -0.60 -5.68 14.50
CA ILE A 115 -0.51 -4.33 13.94
C ILE A 115 0.91 -3.83 14.19
N ALA A 116 1.75 -3.92 13.16
CA ALA A 116 3.16 -3.58 13.26
C ALA A 116 3.43 -2.10 12.92
N ASP A 117 4.47 -1.55 13.53
CA ASP A 117 5.02 -0.25 13.19
C ASP A 117 5.78 -0.26 11.86
N GLY A 118 5.97 0.92 11.27
CA GLY A 118 6.63 1.09 9.97
C GLY A 118 8.05 0.53 9.92
N PRO A 119 8.93 0.82 10.89
CA PRO A 119 10.27 0.25 10.95
C PRO A 119 10.27 -1.28 10.93
N SER A 120 9.44 -1.94 11.75
CA SER A 120 9.33 -3.40 11.77
C SER A 120 8.88 -3.99 10.42
N ILE A 121 8.00 -3.28 9.69
CA ILE A 121 7.57 -3.70 8.36
C ILE A 121 8.69 -3.49 7.33
N LEU A 122 9.42 -2.39 7.43
CA LEU A 122 10.57 -2.11 6.57
C LEU A 122 11.67 -3.15 6.75
N ASP A 123 11.99 -3.51 8.00
CA ASP A 123 12.94 -4.59 8.32
C ASP A 123 12.48 -5.93 7.74
N TYR A 124 11.19 -6.27 7.89
CA TYR A 124 10.62 -7.47 7.29
C TYR A 124 10.79 -7.50 5.77
N LEU A 125 10.62 -6.37 5.07
CA LEU A 125 10.82 -6.29 3.62
C LEU A 125 12.29 -6.41 3.23
N ASN A 126 13.19 -5.75 3.96
CA ASN A 126 14.63 -5.84 3.75
C ASN A 126 15.14 -7.27 3.96
N ASP A 127 14.70 -7.91 5.04
CA ASP A 127 15.06 -9.30 5.33
C ASP A 127 14.51 -10.25 4.28
N THR A 128 13.27 -10.03 3.81
CA THR A 128 12.69 -10.83 2.72
C THR A 128 13.54 -10.70 1.45
N ALA A 129 13.90 -9.48 1.06
CA ALA A 129 14.69 -9.26 -0.14
C ALA A 129 16.06 -9.94 -0.05
N ARG A 130 16.72 -9.86 1.11
CA ARG A 130 18.02 -10.49 1.36
C ARG A 130 17.94 -12.02 1.42
N GLU A 131 16.97 -12.56 2.15
CA GLU A 131 16.77 -14.01 2.34
C GLU A 131 16.57 -14.72 0.99
N TYR A 132 15.84 -14.11 0.05
CA TYR A 132 15.60 -14.67 -1.27
C TYR A 132 16.54 -14.11 -2.37
N GLY A 133 17.56 -13.33 -2.00
CA GLY A 133 18.54 -12.75 -2.94
C GLY A 133 17.94 -11.77 -3.95
N ILE A 134 16.75 -11.22 -3.67
CA ILE A 134 16.04 -10.27 -4.54
C ILE A 134 16.75 -8.92 -4.54
N ASP A 135 17.38 -8.54 -3.44
CA ASP A 135 18.19 -7.33 -3.28
C ASP A 135 19.22 -7.14 -4.40
N ARG A 136 19.80 -8.25 -4.89
CA ARG A 136 20.78 -8.28 -5.99
C ARG A 136 20.18 -7.95 -7.34
N SER A 137 18.86 -8.00 -7.47
CA SER A 137 18.13 -7.69 -8.71
C SER A 137 17.50 -6.29 -8.66
N ILE A 138 17.81 -5.45 -7.67
CA ILE A 138 17.30 -4.09 -7.57
C ILE A 138 18.35 -3.09 -8.08
N ARG A 139 17.92 -2.20 -8.98
CA ARG A 139 18.68 -1.01 -9.36
C ARG A 139 18.02 0.22 -8.78
N PHE A 140 18.66 0.81 -7.78
CA PHE A 140 18.23 2.04 -7.13
C PHE A 140 18.56 3.27 -7.96
N ARG A 141 17.86 4.39 -7.73
CA ARG A 141 18.00 5.65 -8.47
C ARG A 141 17.76 5.49 -9.97
N HIS A 142 16.85 4.58 -10.33
CA HIS A 142 16.44 4.32 -11.71
C HIS A 142 14.96 4.65 -11.87
N LYS A 143 14.66 5.92 -12.19
CA LYS A 143 13.28 6.42 -12.34
C LYS A 143 12.81 6.28 -13.78
N VAL A 144 11.86 5.40 -14.03
CA VAL A 144 11.26 5.23 -15.36
C VAL A 144 10.43 6.46 -15.71
N LYS A 145 10.73 7.10 -16.84
CA LYS A 145 10.03 8.30 -17.34
C LYS A 145 9.05 7.97 -18.45
N ARG A 146 9.39 7.01 -19.29
CA ARG A 146 8.57 6.60 -20.45
C ARG A 146 8.75 5.11 -20.70
N ALA A 147 7.66 4.45 -21.10
CA ALA A 147 7.67 3.08 -21.59
C ALA A 147 6.93 3.03 -22.94
N SER A 148 7.60 2.54 -23.97
CA SER A 148 7.09 2.48 -25.33
C SER A 148 7.04 1.03 -25.81
N TRP A 149 5.85 0.57 -26.20
CA TRP A 149 5.61 -0.75 -26.79
C TRP A 149 5.70 -0.70 -28.31
N SER A 150 6.38 -1.69 -28.89
CA SER A 150 6.39 -1.96 -30.33
C SER A 150 5.76 -3.34 -30.59
N SER A 151 4.60 -3.37 -31.23
CA SER A 151 3.94 -4.63 -31.60
C SER A 151 4.71 -5.41 -32.66
N SER A 152 5.48 -4.73 -33.51
CA SER A 152 6.33 -5.36 -34.54
C SER A 152 7.54 -6.08 -33.95
N GLU A 153 8.02 -5.63 -32.78
CA GLU A 153 9.15 -6.21 -32.05
C GLU A 153 8.71 -7.05 -30.85
N ALA A 154 7.44 -6.94 -30.45
CA ALA A 154 6.86 -7.49 -29.23
C ALA A 154 7.69 -7.14 -27.99
N ARG A 155 8.08 -5.86 -27.85
CA ARG A 155 8.97 -5.38 -26.79
C ARG A 155 8.56 -4.01 -26.25
N TRP A 156 8.80 -3.85 -24.97
CA TRP A 156 8.84 -2.56 -24.28
C TRP A 156 10.24 -1.98 -24.33
N THR A 157 10.35 -0.70 -24.65
CA THR A 157 11.55 0.12 -24.49
C THR A 157 11.27 1.17 -23.42
N LEU A 158 12.11 1.23 -22.38
CA LEU A 158 11.97 2.12 -21.25
C LEU A 158 13.07 3.19 -21.26
N GLU A 159 12.64 4.45 -21.20
CA GLU A 159 13.53 5.58 -20.95
C GLU A 159 13.62 5.81 -19.44
N VAL A 160 14.80 5.64 -18.88
CA VAL A 160 15.06 5.66 -17.45
C VAL A 160 16.05 6.76 -17.12
N GLU A 161 15.73 7.57 -16.12
CA GLU A 161 16.69 8.46 -15.47
C GLU A 161 17.43 7.64 -14.42
N GLY A 162 18.70 7.38 -14.69
CA GLY A 162 19.60 6.67 -13.80
C GLY A 162 20.29 7.58 -12.78
N PRO A 163 21.27 7.04 -12.03
CA PRO A 163 22.10 7.83 -11.13
C PRO A 163 22.70 9.04 -11.86
N ASP A 164 22.81 10.16 -11.15
CA ASP A 164 23.37 11.43 -11.67
C ASP A 164 22.59 12.02 -12.87
N GLY A 165 21.29 11.67 -13.03
CA GLY A 165 20.43 12.17 -14.08
C GLY A 165 20.74 11.63 -15.48
N LYS A 166 21.63 10.65 -15.60
CA LYS A 166 21.97 10.01 -16.88
C LYS A 166 20.78 9.23 -17.43
N LYS A 167 20.51 9.39 -18.72
CA LYS A 167 19.50 8.60 -19.41
C LYS A 167 20.05 7.21 -19.74
N VAL A 168 19.28 6.19 -19.36
CA VAL A 168 19.57 4.79 -19.67
C VAL A 168 18.35 4.18 -20.34
N THR A 169 18.57 3.42 -21.40
CA THR A 169 17.49 2.69 -22.09
C THR A 169 17.50 1.23 -21.66
N TYR A 170 16.35 0.74 -21.26
CA TYR A 170 16.09 -0.67 -20.95
C TYR A 170 15.08 -1.26 -21.94
N SER A 171 15.13 -2.57 -22.11
CA SER A 171 14.11 -3.28 -22.89
C SER A 171 13.62 -4.54 -22.18
N CYS A 172 12.34 -4.89 -22.39
CA CYS A 172 11.80 -6.15 -21.87
C CYS A 172 10.63 -6.68 -22.71
N ASN A 173 10.33 -7.98 -22.54
CA ASN A 173 9.15 -8.57 -23.14
C ASN A 173 7.88 -8.23 -22.35
N PHE A 174 7.96 -8.21 -21.01
CA PHE A 174 6.82 -7.95 -20.13
C PHE A 174 7.15 -6.86 -19.09
N LEU A 175 6.25 -5.90 -18.91
CA LEU A 175 6.40 -4.80 -17.96
C LEU A 175 5.44 -4.99 -16.77
N GLN A 176 6.00 -5.09 -15.56
CA GLN A 176 5.23 -5.23 -14.32
C GLN A 176 5.34 -3.97 -13.47
N MET A 177 4.23 -3.26 -13.30
CA MET A 177 4.18 -2.04 -12.52
C MET A 177 3.87 -2.33 -11.04
N CYS A 178 4.79 -1.96 -10.17
CA CYS A 178 4.71 -2.05 -8.70
C CYS A 178 5.01 -0.70 -8.03
N SER A 179 4.81 0.40 -8.75
CA SER A 179 5.17 1.77 -8.36
C SER A 179 4.22 2.43 -7.36
N GLY A 180 3.26 1.67 -6.80
CA GLY A 180 2.22 2.25 -5.95
C GLY A 180 1.20 3.06 -6.74
N TYR A 181 0.49 3.97 -6.06
CA TYR A 181 -0.64 4.70 -6.66
C TYR A 181 -0.68 6.19 -6.30
N TYR A 182 0.34 6.70 -5.63
CA TYR A 182 0.42 8.10 -5.25
C TYR A 182 1.79 8.71 -5.56
N ASP A 183 1.82 10.03 -5.60
CA ASP A 183 3.03 10.80 -5.85
C ASP A 183 3.99 10.70 -4.66
N TYR A 184 5.23 10.32 -4.91
CA TYR A 184 6.28 10.26 -3.89
C TYR A 184 6.99 11.60 -3.72
N ASP A 185 6.84 12.50 -4.69
CA ASP A 185 7.50 13.81 -4.66
C ASP A 185 6.74 14.80 -3.79
N ALA A 186 5.38 14.71 -3.72
CA ALA A 186 4.55 15.62 -2.95
C ALA A 186 3.26 14.98 -2.44
N GLY A 187 2.85 15.33 -1.22
CA GLY A 187 1.51 15.09 -0.70
C GLY A 187 0.53 16.20 -1.10
N TYR A 188 -0.75 15.97 -0.84
CA TYR A 188 -1.77 16.98 -1.13
C TYR A 188 -1.78 18.06 -0.06
N MET A 189 -1.50 19.29 -0.48
CA MET A 189 -1.54 20.49 0.38
C MET A 189 -2.61 21.44 -0.19
N PRO A 190 -3.74 21.64 0.50
CA PRO A 190 -4.64 22.72 0.16
C PRO A 190 -3.96 24.10 0.35
N GLY A 191 -4.22 25.04 -0.54
CA GLY A 191 -3.77 26.42 -0.37
C GLY A 191 -4.75 27.17 0.53
N TRP A 192 -4.43 27.35 1.79
CA TRP A 192 -5.23 28.20 2.69
C TRP A 192 -4.70 29.63 2.71
N PRO A 193 -5.59 30.64 2.86
CA PRO A 193 -5.15 32.02 3.03
C PRO A 193 -4.22 32.19 4.24
N GLY A 194 -3.16 32.94 4.09
CA GLY A 194 -2.28 33.34 5.19
C GLY A 194 -1.25 32.29 5.62
N MET A 195 -1.08 31.17 4.89
CA MET A 195 -0.06 30.17 5.23
C MET A 195 1.34 30.77 5.36
N GLU A 196 1.65 31.75 4.52
CA GLU A 196 2.93 32.47 4.49
C GLU A 196 3.16 33.37 5.71
N ARG A 197 2.11 33.67 6.48
CA ARG A 197 2.20 34.49 7.70
C ARG A 197 2.48 33.71 8.95
N PHE A 198 2.24 32.40 8.92
CA PHE A 198 2.44 31.56 10.09
C PHE A 198 3.93 31.50 10.46
N LYS A 199 4.25 31.84 11.71
CA LYS A 199 5.63 31.94 12.21
C LYS A 199 6.20 30.61 12.72
N GLY A 200 5.35 29.60 12.90
CA GLY A 200 5.75 28.25 13.26
C GLY A 200 6.09 27.38 12.07
N GLU A 201 6.25 26.10 12.29
CA GLU A 201 6.58 25.13 11.24
C GLU A 201 5.31 24.50 10.64
N ILE A 202 5.25 24.42 9.31
CA ILE A 202 4.22 23.66 8.56
C ILE A 202 4.87 22.43 7.98
N VAL A 203 4.41 21.24 8.40
CA VAL A 203 4.99 19.96 8.03
C VAL A 203 3.96 19.09 7.30
N HIS A 204 4.31 18.54 6.14
CA HIS A 204 3.52 17.47 5.52
C HIS A 204 4.10 16.11 5.93
N PRO A 205 3.29 15.12 6.40
CA PRO A 205 3.78 13.83 6.92
C PRO A 205 4.61 13.01 5.93
N GLN A 206 4.40 13.20 4.63
CA GLN A 206 5.18 12.53 3.58
C GLN A 206 6.62 13.06 3.46
N LYS A 207 6.87 14.25 3.95
CA LYS A 207 8.18 14.93 3.99
C LYS A 207 8.55 15.25 5.43
N TRP A 208 8.50 14.24 6.29
CA TRP A 208 8.78 14.43 7.72
C TRP A 208 10.23 14.84 7.93
N PRO A 209 10.50 16.00 8.59
CA PRO A 209 11.87 16.41 8.92
C PRO A 209 12.43 15.49 10.03
N GLU A 210 13.61 14.94 9.83
CA GLU A 210 14.23 13.99 10.78
C GLU A 210 14.45 14.59 12.17
N HIS A 211 14.70 15.90 12.24
CA HIS A 211 15.04 16.63 13.46
C HIS A 211 13.92 17.56 13.95
N LEU A 212 12.67 17.33 13.57
CA LEU A 212 11.55 18.14 14.04
C LEU A 212 11.41 18.02 15.56
N ASP A 213 11.73 19.10 16.27
CA ASP A 213 11.54 19.19 17.71
C ASP A 213 10.13 19.70 18.05
N TYR A 214 9.30 18.81 18.53
CA TYR A 214 7.94 19.13 19.00
C TYR A 214 7.77 18.98 20.52
N ALA A 215 8.89 18.82 21.28
CA ALA A 215 8.83 18.73 22.73
C ALA A 215 8.31 20.03 23.35
N GLY A 216 7.29 19.93 24.21
CA GLY A 216 6.65 21.08 24.84
C GLY A 216 5.90 22.02 23.88
N LYS A 217 5.69 21.66 22.62
CA LYS A 217 4.99 22.45 21.60
C LYS A 217 3.51 22.13 21.53
N ARG A 218 2.70 23.11 21.13
CA ARG A 218 1.31 22.95 20.74
C ARG A 218 1.28 22.52 19.28
N VAL A 219 0.77 21.32 19.00
CA VAL A 219 0.75 20.76 17.66
C VAL A 219 -0.70 20.69 17.18
N VAL A 220 -0.98 21.22 15.98
CA VAL A 220 -2.25 21.04 15.31
C VAL A 220 -2.06 20.10 14.10
N VAL A 221 -2.77 18.97 14.10
CA VAL A 221 -2.77 18.00 13.01
C VAL A 221 -4.05 18.17 12.19
N ILE A 222 -3.92 18.68 10.97
CA ILE A 222 -5.05 18.92 10.06
C ILE A 222 -5.39 17.64 9.31
N GLY A 223 -6.54 17.06 9.59
CA GLY A 223 -7.05 15.84 8.98
C GLY A 223 -7.60 14.86 10.00
N SER A 224 -8.35 13.85 9.52
CA SER A 224 -8.94 12.77 10.33
C SER A 224 -8.71 11.38 9.72
N GLY A 225 -7.86 11.27 8.70
CA GLY A 225 -7.52 10.00 8.06
C GLY A 225 -6.49 9.20 8.85
N ALA A 226 -6.06 8.06 8.27
CA ALA A 226 -5.12 7.13 8.90
C ALA A 226 -3.84 7.81 9.43
N THR A 227 -3.30 8.78 8.71
CA THR A 227 -2.12 9.54 9.14
C THR A 227 -2.39 10.35 10.40
N ALA A 228 -3.50 11.11 10.45
CA ALA A 228 -3.84 11.95 11.60
C ALA A 228 -4.10 11.10 12.85
N VAL A 229 -4.91 10.04 12.76
CA VAL A 229 -5.24 9.17 13.90
C VAL A 229 -4.02 8.38 14.41
N THR A 230 -2.96 8.32 13.62
CA THR A 230 -1.67 7.72 13.98
C THR A 230 -0.74 8.73 14.64
N LEU A 231 -0.59 9.91 14.03
CA LEU A 231 0.28 10.99 14.53
C LEU A 231 -0.16 11.51 15.89
N VAL A 232 -1.47 11.78 16.04
CA VAL A 232 -1.99 12.43 17.25
C VAL A 232 -1.58 11.69 18.52
N PRO A 233 -1.88 10.40 18.73
CA PRO A 233 -1.45 9.70 19.94
C PRO A 233 0.07 9.59 20.05
N ALA A 234 0.78 9.39 18.94
CA ALA A 234 2.23 9.20 18.95
C ALA A 234 3.03 10.45 19.37
N MET A 235 2.45 11.64 19.22
CA MET A 235 3.11 12.89 19.58
C MET A 235 2.84 13.33 21.02
N THR A 236 1.81 12.76 21.67
CA THR A 236 1.37 13.21 23.01
C THR A 236 2.36 12.94 24.14
N ASP A 237 3.38 12.12 23.93
CA ASP A 237 4.39 11.84 24.95
C ASP A 237 5.45 12.97 25.07
N LYS A 238 5.61 13.79 24.02
CA LYS A 238 6.59 14.87 23.96
C LYS A 238 5.95 16.25 23.79
N ALA A 239 4.89 16.36 22.98
CA ALA A 239 4.19 17.63 22.77
C ALA A 239 3.49 18.11 24.06
N ALA A 240 3.37 19.42 24.23
CA ALA A 240 2.56 20.00 25.32
C ALA A 240 1.08 19.63 25.14
N HIS A 241 0.59 19.72 23.93
CA HIS A 241 -0.78 19.33 23.56
C HIS A 241 -0.87 19.07 22.06
N VAL A 242 -1.72 18.10 21.65
CA VAL A 242 -1.95 17.78 20.25
C VAL A 242 -3.43 17.93 19.90
N THR A 243 -3.76 18.81 18.97
CA THR A 243 -5.12 19.02 18.49
C THR A 243 -5.32 18.39 17.12
N MET A 244 -6.25 17.44 17.01
CA MET A 244 -6.71 16.91 15.71
C MET A 244 -7.79 17.85 15.16
N LEU A 245 -7.47 18.63 14.13
CA LEU A 245 -8.43 19.50 13.45
C LEU A 245 -8.98 18.78 12.22
N GLN A 246 -10.27 18.53 12.19
CA GLN A 246 -10.96 17.85 11.11
C GLN A 246 -12.13 18.66 10.56
N ARG A 247 -12.30 18.65 9.23
CA ARG A 247 -13.48 19.25 8.59
C ARG A 247 -14.75 18.43 8.80
N SER A 248 -14.60 17.12 8.87
CA SER A 248 -15.68 16.16 9.09
C SER A 248 -15.16 14.92 9.79
N PRO A 249 -15.96 14.27 10.65
CA PRO A 249 -15.58 13.05 11.33
C PRO A 249 -15.28 11.90 10.39
N THR A 250 -14.46 10.96 10.89
CA THR A 250 -14.16 9.68 10.24
C THR A 250 -14.51 8.53 11.20
N TYR A 251 -14.77 7.32 10.65
CA TYR A 251 -14.94 6.13 11.49
C TYR A 251 -13.62 5.68 12.05
N ILE A 252 -13.52 5.57 13.38
CA ILE A 252 -12.32 5.12 14.09
C ILE A 252 -12.68 3.88 14.89
N VAL A 253 -11.89 2.83 14.75
CA VAL A 253 -12.12 1.53 15.39
C VAL A 253 -10.89 1.15 16.23
N ALA A 254 -11.08 0.93 17.52
CA ALA A 254 -10.06 0.34 18.37
C ALA A 254 -9.96 -1.17 18.12
N ARG A 255 -8.75 -1.67 18.01
CA ARG A 255 -8.46 -3.12 17.93
C ARG A 255 -7.19 -3.43 18.72
N PRO A 256 -7.08 -4.62 19.32
CA PRO A 256 -5.83 -5.04 19.96
C PRO A 256 -4.67 -5.00 18.96
N ALA A 257 -3.52 -4.49 19.41
CA ALA A 257 -2.27 -4.52 18.64
C ALA A 257 -1.76 -5.95 18.43
N LYS A 258 -1.98 -6.83 19.42
CA LYS A 258 -1.65 -8.26 19.36
C LYS A 258 -2.87 -9.08 18.92
N ASP A 259 -2.63 -10.20 18.25
CA ASP A 259 -3.66 -11.19 17.91
C ASP A 259 -3.49 -12.43 18.82
N PRO A 260 -4.23 -12.52 19.94
CA PRO A 260 -4.06 -13.63 20.89
C PRO A 260 -4.30 -15.01 20.28
N ILE A 261 -5.25 -15.11 19.32
CA ILE A 261 -5.57 -16.36 18.64
C ILE A 261 -4.40 -16.76 17.73
N ALA A 262 -3.88 -15.82 16.94
CA ALA A 262 -2.72 -16.10 16.09
C ALA A 262 -1.50 -16.50 16.95
N ASN A 263 -1.21 -15.75 18.01
CA ASN A 263 -0.11 -16.06 18.91
C ASN A 263 -0.26 -17.45 19.56
N TRP A 264 -1.48 -17.83 19.96
CA TRP A 264 -1.77 -19.18 20.46
C TRP A 264 -1.56 -20.25 19.37
N LEU A 265 -1.99 -20.01 18.13
CA LEU A 265 -1.78 -20.93 17.01
C LEU A 265 -0.27 -21.18 16.77
N TYR A 266 0.54 -20.12 16.75
CA TYR A 266 1.99 -20.23 16.59
C TYR A 266 2.69 -20.92 17.77
N ALA A 267 2.12 -20.83 18.98
CA ALA A 267 2.66 -21.53 20.14
C ALA A 267 2.32 -23.04 20.17
N LYS A 268 1.26 -23.47 19.47
CA LYS A 268 0.72 -24.83 19.56
C LYS A 268 0.84 -25.66 18.29
N LEU A 269 0.97 -25.04 17.12
CA LEU A 269 0.98 -25.74 15.84
C LEU A 269 2.32 -25.55 15.11
N PRO A 270 2.70 -26.47 14.23
CA PRO A 270 3.79 -26.24 13.28
C PRO A 270 3.58 -24.95 12.50
N GLU A 271 4.67 -24.21 12.24
CA GLU A 271 4.64 -22.85 11.69
C GLU A 271 3.76 -22.70 10.45
N GLY A 272 3.88 -23.60 9.47
CA GLY A 272 3.10 -23.54 8.22
C GLY A 272 1.59 -23.67 8.44
N LEU A 273 1.16 -24.52 9.39
CA LEU A 273 -0.24 -24.67 9.76
C LEU A 273 -0.73 -23.47 10.55
N ALA A 274 0.05 -22.99 11.52
CA ALA A 274 -0.26 -21.79 12.29
C ALA A 274 -0.43 -20.56 11.39
N HIS A 275 0.52 -20.35 10.46
CA HIS A 275 0.46 -19.27 9.50
C HIS A 275 -0.79 -19.34 8.62
N THR A 276 -1.05 -20.53 8.06
CA THR A 276 -2.23 -20.73 7.21
C THR A 276 -3.53 -20.46 7.98
N ALA A 277 -3.65 -21.00 9.19
CA ALA A 277 -4.84 -20.81 10.03
C ALA A 277 -5.03 -19.35 10.45
N ALA A 278 -3.98 -18.68 10.94
CA ALA A 278 -4.03 -17.27 11.32
C ALA A 278 -4.38 -16.37 10.14
N ARG A 279 -3.76 -16.60 8.96
CA ARG A 279 -4.03 -15.86 7.73
C ARG A 279 -5.49 -16.01 7.29
N TRP A 280 -6.00 -17.25 7.20
CA TRP A 280 -7.39 -17.48 6.79
C TRP A 280 -8.40 -16.96 7.80
N LYS A 281 -8.14 -17.10 9.11
CA LYS A 281 -8.95 -16.48 10.16
C LYS A 281 -9.10 -14.97 9.91
N ASN A 282 -8.00 -14.25 9.68
CA ASN A 282 -8.04 -12.81 9.46
C ASN A 282 -8.69 -12.42 8.14
N ILE A 283 -8.46 -13.18 7.05
CA ILE A 283 -9.16 -13.00 5.77
C ILE A 283 -10.67 -13.12 5.95
N LEU A 284 -11.13 -14.20 6.58
CA LEU A 284 -12.56 -14.47 6.76
C LEU A 284 -13.23 -13.42 7.66
N LEU A 285 -12.55 -12.99 8.74
CA LEU A 285 -13.05 -11.93 9.61
C LEU A 285 -13.15 -10.59 8.88
N GLN A 286 -12.15 -10.19 8.10
CA GLN A 286 -12.21 -8.96 7.31
C GLN A 286 -13.37 -9.00 6.30
N MET A 287 -13.53 -10.12 5.58
CA MET A 287 -14.63 -10.32 4.64
C MET A 287 -15.99 -10.29 5.34
N TYR A 288 -16.12 -10.94 6.50
CA TYR A 288 -17.35 -10.94 7.28
C TYR A 288 -17.75 -9.52 7.72
N PHE A 289 -16.84 -8.78 8.36
CA PHE A 289 -17.11 -7.42 8.82
C PHE A 289 -17.42 -6.46 7.68
N TYR A 290 -16.69 -6.56 6.56
CA TYR A 290 -17.00 -5.76 5.38
C TYR A 290 -18.39 -6.05 4.82
N ASN A 291 -18.74 -7.32 4.61
CA ASN A 291 -20.03 -7.72 4.06
C ASN A 291 -21.17 -7.37 5.01
N ALA A 292 -20.99 -7.56 6.32
CA ALA A 292 -21.98 -7.19 7.33
C ALA A 292 -22.25 -5.67 7.33
N ALA A 293 -21.19 -4.86 7.26
CA ALA A 293 -21.31 -3.40 7.19
C ALA A 293 -21.98 -2.93 5.88
N ARG A 294 -21.71 -3.58 4.75
CA ARG A 294 -22.36 -3.25 3.47
C ARG A 294 -23.83 -3.72 3.42
N LYS A 295 -24.17 -4.80 4.12
CA LYS A 295 -25.54 -5.33 4.18
C LYS A 295 -26.45 -4.51 5.13
N ASN A 296 -25.91 -4.06 6.25
CA ASN A 296 -26.61 -3.24 7.23
C ASN A 296 -25.72 -2.05 7.64
N PRO A 297 -25.63 -1.01 6.79
CA PRO A 297 -24.73 0.12 7.04
C PRO A 297 -25.12 0.93 8.28
N GLU A 298 -26.40 1.12 8.55
CA GLU A 298 -26.84 1.88 9.72
C GLU A 298 -26.55 1.14 11.03
N GLY A 299 -26.82 -0.17 11.11
CA GLY A 299 -26.45 -0.98 12.28
C GLY A 299 -24.94 -1.04 12.51
N ALA A 300 -24.14 -1.11 11.43
CA ALA A 300 -22.68 -1.03 11.53
C ALA A 300 -22.22 0.34 12.03
N LYS A 301 -22.82 1.43 11.52
CA LYS A 301 -22.56 2.80 11.96
C LYS A 301 -22.80 2.97 13.46
N GLN A 302 -23.98 2.60 13.93
CA GLN A 302 -24.36 2.69 15.33
C GLN A 302 -23.40 1.89 16.23
N ARG A 303 -23.02 0.69 15.79
CA ARG A 303 -22.09 -0.16 16.53
C ARG A 303 -20.68 0.47 16.62
N ILE A 304 -20.14 0.99 15.51
CA ILE A 304 -18.82 1.62 15.49
C ILE A 304 -18.80 2.87 16.37
N ILE A 305 -19.82 3.72 16.26
CA ILE A 305 -19.94 4.93 17.09
C ILE A 305 -20.11 4.57 18.56
N GLY A 306 -20.91 3.55 18.88
CA GLY A 306 -21.09 3.05 20.24
C GLY A 306 -19.80 2.54 20.87
N LEU A 307 -18.96 1.80 20.11
CA LEU A 307 -17.65 1.36 20.56
C LEU A 307 -16.71 2.54 20.81
N ALA A 308 -16.66 3.52 19.90
CA ALA A 308 -15.85 4.73 20.09
C ALA A 308 -16.31 5.55 21.31
N LYS A 309 -17.64 5.65 21.55
CA LYS A 309 -18.21 6.30 22.73
C LYS A 309 -17.77 5.61 24.03
N ALA A 310 -17.80 4.27 24.04
CA ALA A 310 -17.37 3.50 25.21
C ALA A 310 -15.87 3.72 25.52
N GLU A 311 -15.03 3.84 24.49
CA GLU A 311 -13.60 4.13 24.63
C GLU A 311 -13.32 5.58 25.09
N LEU A 312 -14.08 6.56 24.60
CA LEU A 312 -13.89 7.98 24.93
C LEU A 312 -14.44 8.36 26.31
N GLY A 313 -15.50 7.68 26.74
CA GLY A 313 -16.19 8.02 27.98
C GLY A 313 -17.12 9.25 27.86
N PRO A 314 -17.62 9.77 28.99
CA PRO A 314 -18.48 10.94 29.02
C PRO A 314 -17.68 12.23 28.73
N GLY A 315 -18.38 13.28 28.28
CA GLY A 315 -17.79 14.61 28.07
C GLY A 315 -17.33 14.92 26.65
N VAL A 316 -17.38 13.93 25.73
CA VAL A 316 -17.04 14.16 24.32
C VAL A 316 -18.32 14.29 23.49
N ASP A 317 -18.44 15.36 22.69
CA ASP A 317 -19.53 15.53 21.74
C ASP A 317 -19.38 14.53 20.57
N MET A 318 -19.98 13.36 20.75
CA MET A 318 -19.95 12.28 19.74
C MET A 318 -20.61 12.68 18.43
N ALA A 319 -21.67 13.49 18.48
CA ALA A 319 -22.39 13.93 17.29
C ALA A 319 -21.50 14.81 16.40
N LYS A 320 -20.80 15.76 17.02
CA LYS A 320 -19.92 16.71 16.33
C LYS A 320 -18.62 16.06 15.87
N HIS A 321 -17.98 15.23 16.70
CA HIS A 321 -16.59 14.84 16.50
C HIS A 321 -16.39 13.40 15.99
N PHE A 322 -17.35 12.50 16.20
CA PHE A 322 -17.19 11.06 15.91
C PHE A 322 -18.36 10.41 15.15
N THR A 323 -19.28 11.23 14.60
CA THR A 323 -20.41 10.73 13.80
C THR A 323 -20.29 11.14 12.35
N PRO A 324 -19.67 10.30 11.49
CA PRO A 324 -19.54 10.57 10.05
C PRO A 324 -20.91 10.65 9.35
N ARG A 325 -21.00 11.50 8.31
CA ARG A 325 -22.21 11.66 7.49
C ARG A 325 -22.38 10.59 6.41
N TYR A 326 -21.35 9.76 6.18
CA TYR A 326 -21.31 8.68 5.18
C TYR A 326 -21.41 7.31 5.85
N ASN A 327 -21.64 6.25 5.06
CA ASN A 327 -21.74 4.89 5.59
C ASN A 327 -20.35 4.26 5.81
N PRO A 328 -20.21 3.31 6.74
CA PRO A 328 -18.98 2.54 6.88
C PRO A 328 -18.55 1.91 5.55
N TRP A 329 -17.26 2.04 5.21
CA TRP A 329 -16.64 1.61 3.97
C TRP A 329 -16.99 2.42 2.70
N ASP A 330 -17.74 3.52 2.80
CA ASP A 330 -17.76 4.52 1.73
C ASP A 330 -16.43 5.29 1.69
N GLN A 331 -15.81 5.45 2.86
CA GLN A 331 -14.41 5.83 3.02
C GLN A 331 -13.71 4.82 3.92
N ARG A 332 -12.38 4.88 3.98
CA ARG A 332 -11.60 3.93 4.78
C ARG A 332 -11.89 4.09 6.27
N LEU A 333 -12.09 2.97 6.97
CA LEU A 333 -12.14 2.93 8.43
C LEU A 333 -10.71 3.11 8.97
N CYS A 334 -10.53 4.03 9.93
CA CYS A 334 -9.25 4.23 10.60
C CYS A 334 -9.13 3.30 11.80
N LEU A 335 -8.00 2.60 11.89
CA LEU A 335 -7.73 1.64 12.96
C LEU A 335 -6.76 2.27 13.97
N VAL A 336 -7.10 2.18 15.26
CA VAL A 336 -6.28 2.63 16.37
C VAL A 336 -5.94 1.43 17.29
N PRO A 337 -4.69 0.96 17.29
CA PRO A 337 -4.27 -0.15 18.11
C PRO A 337 -4.43 0.16 19.59
N ASP A 338 -5.01 -0.79 20.34
CA ASP A 338 -5.25 -0.67 21.78
C ASP A 338 -5.99 0.61 22.20
N GLY A 339 -6.69 1.28 21.25
CA GLY A 339 -7.42 2.52 21.50
C GLY A 339 -6.53 3.71 21.88
N ASP A 340 -5.29 3.75 21.38
CA ASP A 340 -4.27 4.75 21.76
C ASP A 340 -4.76 6.20 21.59
N LEU A 341 -5.42 6.53 20.46
CA LEU A 341 -6.01 7.85 20.23
C LEU A 341 -7.08 8.19 21.28
N PHE A 342 -7.97 7.26 21.58
CA PHE A 342 -9.03 7.46 22.57
C PHE A 342 -8.44 7.65 23.98
N LYS A 343 -7.39 6.88 24.31
CA LYS A 343 -6.66 7.05 25.57
C LYS A 343 -5.99 8.43 25.68
N ALA A 344 -5.40 8.92 24.59
CA ALA A 344 -4.78 10.24 24.55
C ALA A 344 -5.82 11.37 24.79
N ILE A 345 -6.98 11.25 24.16
CA ILE A 345 -8.10 12.21 24.33
C ILE A 345 -8.65 12.17 25.75
N ARG A 346 -8.94 10.98 26.30
CA ARG A 346 -9.39 10.83 27.70
C ARG A 346 -8.43 11.38 28.73
N ALA A 347 -7.13 11.25 28.45
CA ALA A 347 -6.09 11.78 29.33
C ALA A 347 -5.88 13.31 29.21
N GLY A 348 -6.66 13.99 28.36
CA GLY A 348 -6.52 15.44 28.11
C GLY A 348 -5.23 15.83 27.37
N ARG A 349 -4.46 14.86 26.86
CA ARG A 349 -3.21 15.11 26.11
C ARG A 349 -3.46 15.42 24.65
N ALA A 350 -4.63 15.03 24.14
CA ALA A 350 -5.08 15.36 22.80
C ALA A 350 -6.53 15.87 22.83
N ALA A 351 -6.87 16.71 21.84
CA ALA A 351 -8.23 17.19 21.60
C ALA A 351 -8.65 16.98 20.14
N VAL A 352 -9.96 16.97 19.89
CA VAL A 352 -10.52 16.97 18.53
C VAL A 352 -11.35 18.22 18.33
N VAL A 353 -11.04 18.97 17.29
CA VAL A 353 -11.82 20.12 16.83
C VAL A 353 -12.39 19.79 15.46
N THR A 354 -13.72 19.98 15.31
CA THR A 354 -14.40 19.77 14.03
C THR A 354 -14.90 21.09 13.50
N ASP A 355 -14.17 21.65 12.55
CA ASP A 355 -14.46 22.93 11.90
C ASP A 355 -13.69 23.07 10.59
N GLU A 356 -13.99 24.13 9.83
CA GLU A 356 -13.27 24.50 8.62
C GLU A 356 -12.27 25.64 8.92
N ILE A 357 -11.12 25.57 8.27
CA ILE A 357 -10.09 26.62 8.36
C ILE A 357 -10.53 27.81 7.53
N GLU A 358 -10.62 28.98 8.13
CA GLU A 358 -10.81 30.25 7.43
C GLU A 358 -9.47 30.78 6.89
N ALA A 359 -8.47 30.87 7.76
CA ALA A 359 -7.13 31.36 7.41
C ALA A 359 -6.07 30.88 8.42
N PHE A 360 -4.82 30.92 8.00
CA PHE A 360 -3.68 30.86 8.90
C PHE A 360 -3.40 32.25 9.47
N THR A 361 -3.06 32.29 10.76
CA THR A 361 -2.59 33.49 11.46
C THR A 361 -1.09 33.38 11.75
N GLU A 362 -0.48 34.42 12.31
CA GLU A 362 0.93 34.37 12.73
C GLU A 362 1.20 33.30 13.79
N THR A 363 0.19 32.96 14.63
CA THR A 363 0.34 32.13 15.82
C THR A 363 -0.53 30.85 15.79
N GLY A 364 -1.19 30.56 14.67
CA GLY A 364 -2.05 29.39 14.57
C GLY A 364 -3.06 29.44 13.43
N LEU A 365 -4.29 29.00 13.69
CA LEU A 365 -5.36 28.89 12.71
C LEU A 365 -6.60 29.62 13.19
N LYS A 366 -7.22 30.42 12.32
CA LYS A 366 -8.57 30.97 12.50
C LYS A 366 -9.56 30.05 11.84
N LEU A 367 -10.58 29.62 12.56
CA LEU A 367 -11.64 28.73 12.10
C LEU A 367 -12.87 29.53 11.66
N ARG A 368 -13.74 28.92 10.87
CA ARG A 368 -14.99 29.56 10.39
C ARG A 368 -15.98 29.87 11.51
N SER A 369 -15.94 29.12 12.63
CA SER A 369 -16.70 29.45 13.84
C SER A 369 -16.27 30.76 14.52
N GLY A 370 -15.12 31.33 14.13
CA GLY A 370 -14.48 32.44 14.79
C GLY A 370 -13.48 32.02 15.88
N GLU A 371 -13.41 30.73 16.23
CA GLU A 371 -12.42 30.20 17.18
C GLU A 371 -11.00 30.30 16.59
N GLU A 372 -10.03 30.62 17.43
CA GLU A 372 -8.61 30.56 17.06
C GLU A 372 -7.93 29.37 17.74
N LEU A 373 -7.22 28.56 16.95
CA LEU A 373 -6.40 27.47 17.44
C LEU A 373 -4.93 27.88 17.45
N PRO A 374 -4.35 28.17 18.63
CA PRO A 374 -2.93 28.47 18.72
C PRO A 374 -2.10 27.21 18.43
N ALA A 375 -1.05 27.37 17.63
CA ALA A 375 -0.14 26.31 17.26
C ALA A 375 1.30 26.82 17.15
N ASP A 376 2.24 26.00 17.55
CA ASP A 376 3.67 26.20 17.30
C ASP A 376 4.12 25.38 16.08
N ILE A 377 3.43 24.25 15.83
CA ILE A 377 3.64 23.38 14.66
C ILE A 377 2.27 22.99 14.09
N ILE A 378 2.15 23.08 12.76
CA ILE A 378 0.96 22.62 12.02
C ILE A 378 1.36 21.48 11.09
N ILE A 379 0.69 20.32 11.26
CA ILE A 379 0.93 19.13 10.44
C ILE A 379 -0.25 18.96 9.48
N THR A 380 0.04 19.02 8.18
CA THR A 380 -0.98 18.92 7.12
C THR A 380 -1.19 17.46 6.70
N ALA A 381 -1.90 16.68 7.53
CA ALA A 381 -2.28 15.29 7.23
C ALA A 381 -3.48 15.22 6.25
N THR A 382 -3.42 16.00 5.17
CA THR A 382 -4.50 16.30 4.22
C THR A 382 -4.63 15.33 3.07
N GLY A 383 -3.80 14.29 3.07
CA GLY A 383 -3.89 13.16 2.16
C GLY A 383 -2.88 13.20 1.01
N LEU A 384 -3.11 12.32 0.05
CA LEU A 384 -2.17 11.99 -1.02
C LEU A 384 -2.58 12.63 -2.35
N VAL A 385 -1.62 12.77 -3.26
CA VAL A 385 -1.84 13.03 -4.68
C VAL A 385 -1.78 11.70 -5.41
N MET A 386 -2.84 11.34 -6.14
CA MET A 386 -2.85 10.12 -6.95
C MET A 386 -1.90 10.26 -8.13
N ARG A 387 -0.99 9.30 -8.29
CA ARG A 387 -0.06 9.19 -9.43
C ARG A 387 0.14 7.73 -9.76
N LEU A 388 -0.60 7.26 -10.75
CA LEU A 388 -0.44 5.88 -11.22
C LEU A 388 0.83 5.70 -12.04
N MET A 389 1.34 4.46 -12.06
CA MET A 389 2.51 4.06 -12.85
C MET A 389 3.77 4.89 -12.57
N GLY A 390 3.89 5.45 -11.35
CA GLY A 390 5.00 6.34 -10.99
C GLY A 390 5.06 7.64 -11.80
N GLY A 391 4.00 7.96 -12.56
CA GLY A 391 3.92 9.13 -13.43
C GLY A 391 4.68 8.99 -14.76
N MET A 392 5.10 7.77 -15.15
CA MET A 392 5.71 7.55 -16.46
C MET A 392 4.71 7.73 -17.60
N GLU A 393 5.19 8.16 -18.74
CA GLU A 393 4.42 8.18 -19.98
C GLU A 393 4.35 6.77 -20.58
N LEU A 394 3.14 6.33 -20.93
CA LEU A 394 2.89 5.04 -21.55
C LEU A 394 2.56 5.23 -23.02
N VAL A 395 3.28 4.53 -23.89
CA VAL A 395 3.11 4.61 -25.35
C VAL A 395 2.92 3.21 -25.93
N VAL A 396 1.94 3.02 -26.79
CA VAL A 396 1.70 1.77 -27.54
C VAL A 396 1.66 2.08 -29.02
N ASP A 397 2.58 1.51 -29.77
CA ASP A 397 2.71 1.73 -31.24
C ASP A 397 2.63 3.21 -31.64
N GLY A 398 3.40 4.06 -30.92
CA GLY A 398 3.49 5.49 -31.15
C GLY A 398 2.34 6.33 -30.56
N ARG A 399 1.34 5.71 -29.93
CA ARG A 399 0.18 6.41 -29.35
C ARG A 399 0.30 6.47 -27.82
N ILE A 400 0.14 7.66 -27.25
CA ILE A 400 0.11 7.83 -25.78
C ILE A 400 -1.16 7.21 -25.22
N VAL A 401 -1.01 6.34 -24.23
CA VAL A 401 -2.10 5.68 -23.51
C VAL A 401 -2.23 6.31 -22.11
N LYS A 402 -3.39 6.90 -21.84
CA LYS A 402 -3.73 7.39 -20.49
C LYS A 402 -4.48 6.29 -19.74
N PRO A 403 -4.01 5.82 -18.57
CA PRO A 403 -4.70 4.74 -17.83
C PRO A 403 -6.20 4.98 -17.65
N GLY A 404 -6.63 6.19 -17.37
CA GLY A 404 -8.04 6.57 -17.20
C GLY A 404 -8.93 6.37 -18.44
N THR A 405 -8.36 6.17 -19.63
CA THR A 405 -9.11 5.83 -20.85
C THR A 405 -9.27 4.32 -21.06
N THR A 406 -8.61 3.49 -20.22
CA THR A 406 -8.61 2.04 -20.32
C THR A 406 -9.57 1.38 -19.33
N MET A 407 -9.84 0.10 -19.52
CA MET A 407 -10.51 -0.74 -18.52
C MET A 407 -9.54 -1.72 -17.87
N SER A 408 -9.77 -2.02 -16.59
CA SER A 408 -8.94 -2.93 -15.81
C SER A 408 -9.38 -4.38 -15.98
N TYR A 409 -8.57 -5.19 -16.68
CA TYR A 409 -8.77 -6.63 -16.78
C TYR A 409 -8.27 -7.34 -15.53
N LYS A 410 -9.19 -8.03 -14.84
CA LYS A 410 -8.94 -8.76 -13.56
C LYS A 410 -8.25 -7.91 -12.48
N GLY A 411 -8.33 -6.57 -12.60
CA GLY A 411 -7.69 -5.63 -11.68
C GLY A 411 -6.17 -5.55 -11.81
N MET A 412 -5.59 -5.98 -12.94
CA MET A 412 -4.14 -6.00 -13.10
C MET A 412 -3.61 -5.64 -14.50
N MET A 413 -4.36 -5.83 -15.57
CA MET A 413 -3.93 -5.42 -16.91
C MET A 413 -4.89 -4.36 -17.47
N PHE A 414 -4.47 -3.64 -18.49
CA PHE A 414 -5.26 -2.56 -19.09
C PHE A 414 -5.73 -2.97 -20.49
N SER A 415 -6.99 -2.61 -20.83
CA SER A 415 -7.52 -2.89 -22.16
C SER A 415 -6.62 -2.29 -23.23
N ASP A 416 -6.34 -3.08 -24.27
CA ASP A 416 -5.56 -2.73 -25.45
C ASP A 416 -4.08 -2.37 -25.17
N VAL A 417 -3.57 -2.72 -23.99
CA VAL A 417 -2.16 -2.54 -23.63
C VAL A 417 -1.47 -3.91 -23.56
N PRO A 418 -0.54 -4.21 -24.50
CA PRO A 418 0.13 -5.49 -24.54
C PRO A 418 1.16 -5.68 -23.43
N ASN A 419 1.32 -6.91 -22.94
CA ASN A 419 2.39 -7.33 -22.02
C ASN A 419 2.69 -6.36 -20.87
N LEU A 420 1.63 -5.75 -20.31
CA LEU A 420 1.75 -4.89 -19.15
C LEU A 420 0.77 -5.35 -18.06
N ALA A 421 1.28 -5.51 -16.86
CA ALA A 421 0.45 -5.71 -15.67
C ALA A 421 0.83 -4.69 -14.58
N SER A 422 -0.14 -4.37 -13.73
CA SER A 422 0.02 -3.44 -12.62
C SER A 422 -0.55 -4.05 -11.35
N THR A 423 0.15 -3.89 -10.24
CA THR A 423 -0.33 -4.33 -8.94
C THR A 423 -1.07 -3.20 -8.25
N PHE A 424 -2.35 -3.40 -8.00
CA PHE A 424 -3.18 -2.54 -7.17
C PHE A 424 -3.91 -3.40 -6.13
N GLY A 425 -3.74 -3.06 -4.85
CA GLY A 425 -4.30 -3.84 -3.74
C GLY A 425 -5.78 -3.63 -3.52
N TYR A 426 -6.32 -4.27 -2.49
CA TYR A 426 -7.69 -4.05 -2.04
C TYR A 426 -7.83 -2.73 -1.29
N THR A 427 -9.00 -2.11 -1.39
CA THR A 427 -9.35 -0.95 -0.57
C THR A 427 -9.95 -1.35 0.77
N ASN A 428 -10.41 -2.59 0.90
CA ASN A 428 -11.10 -3.15 2.08
C ASN A 428 -10.36 -4.32 2.74
N ALA A 429 -9.16 -4.65 2.29
CA ALA A 429 -8.34 -5.73 2.83
C ALA A 429 -6.85 -5.41 2.64
N SER A 430 -5.97 -6.26 3.20
CA SER A 430 -4.52 -6.09 3.08
C SER A 430 -4.05 -6.12 1.63
N TRP A 431 -3.12 -5.21 1.33
CA TRP A 431 -2.57 -5.01 -0.01
C TRP A 431 -1.95 -6.28 -0.60
N THR A 432 -1.19 -7.02 0.20
CA THR A 432 -0.43 -8.21 -0.22
C THR A 432 -1.34 -9.34 -0.70
N LEU A 433 -2.56 -9.43 -0.19
CA LEU A 433 -3.52 -10.44 -0.64
C LEU A 433 -3.78 -10.36 -2.16
N LYS A 434 -3.89 -9.15 -2.71
CA LYS A 434 -4.05 -8.96 -4.15
C LYS A 434 -2.71 -9.01 -4.89
N ALA A 435 -1.65 -8.49 -4.27
CA ALA A 435 -0.31 -8.49 -4.85
C ALA A 435 0.19 -9.91 -5.14
N ASP A 436 0.04 -10.84 -4.19
CA ASP A 436 0.40 -12.26 -4.38
C ASP A 436 -0.41 -12.89 -5.54
N LEU A 437 -1.73 -12.68 -5.58
CA LEU A 437 -2.56 -13.22 -6.65
C LEU A 437 -2.20 -12.64 -8.02
N THR A 438 -1.86 -11.35 -8.08
CA THR A 438 -1.41 -10.69 -9.31
C THR A 438 -0.09 -11.30 -9.80
N ALA A 439 0.86 -11.50 -8.91
CA ALA A 439 2.17 -12.10 -9.23
C ALA A 439 2.03 -13.56 -9.70
N GLU A 440 1.22 -14.36 -9.00
CA GLU A 440 0.92 -15.75 -9.42
C GLU A 440 0.27 -15.80 -10.80
N TYR A 441 -0.69 -14.90 -11.08
CA TYR A 441 -1.35 -14.87 -12.39
C TYR A 441 -0.41 -14.39 -13.50
N LEU A 442 0.48 -13.42 -13.22
CA LEU A 442 1.54 -13.04 -14.14
C LEU A 442 2.42 -14.24 -14.53
N CYS A 443 2.88 -15.02 -13.54
CA CYS A 443 3.68 -16.22 -13.81
C CYS A 443 2.91 -17.25 -14.66
N ARG A 444 1.61 -17.40 -14.42
CA ARG A 444 0.75 -18.25 -15.25
C ARG A 444 0.67 -17.76 -16.70
N ILE A 445 0.57 -16.45 -16.93
CA ILE A 445 0.58 -15.84 -18.27
C ILE A 445 1.93 -16.13 -18.95
N LEU A 446 3.05 -15.81 -18.30
CA LEU A 446 4.39 -16.01 -18.86
C LEU A 446 4.65 -17.47 -19.23
N ASN A 447 4.31 -18.41 -18.34
CA ASN A 447 4.44 -19.85 -18.61
C ASN A 447 3.54 -20.33 -19.76
N LYS A 448 2.36 -19.71 -19.94
CA LYS A 448 1.50 -20.01 -21.09
C LYS A 448 2.09 -19.45 -22.38
N MET A 449 2.62 -18.23 -22.33
CA MET A 449 3.29 -17.63 -23.50
C MET A 449 4.44 -18.51 -23.99
N ASP A 450 5.29 -18.97 -23.06
CA ASP A 450 6.43 -19.85 -23.39
C ASP A 450 5.96 -21.17 -24.03
N ARG A 451 4.99 -21.85 -23.42
CA ARG A 451 4.48 -23.12 -23.95
C ARG A 451 3.82 -22.98 -25.31
N GLY A 452 3.16 -21.86 -25.58
CA GLY A 452 2.45 -21.60 -26.84
C GLY A 452 3.30 -20.90 -27.90
N GLY A 453 4.54 -20.51 -27.59
CA GLY A 453 5.38 -19.70 -28.48
C GLY A 453 4.75 -18.34 -28.80
N TYR A 454 4.03 -17.74 -27.81
CA TYR A 454 3.40 -16.44 -27.97
C TYR A 454 4.40 -15.34 -27.60
N ALA A 455 4.45 -14.29 -28.41
CA ALA A 455 5.31 -13.15 -28.18
C ALA A 455 4.69 -12.11 -27.21
N TYR A 456 3.36 -11.96 -27.29
CA TYR A 456 2.65 -11.03 -26.40
C TYR A 456 1.20 -11.46 -26.17
N CYS A 457 0.59 -10.85 -25.14
CA CYS A 457 -0.81 -10.98 -24.83
C CYS A 457 -1.43 -9.61 -24.56
N THR A 458 -2.67 -9.42 -25.02
CA THR A 458 -3.39 -8.13 -24.86
C THR A 458 -4.83 -8.40 -24.42
N PRO A 459 -5.31 -7.76 -23.34
CA PRO A 459 -6.73 -7.83 -23.00
C PRO A 459 -7.55 -6.97 -23.96
N HIS A 460 -8.53 -7.56 -24.66
CA HIS A 460 -9.44 -6.84 -25.54
C HIS A 460 -10.89 -6.98 -25.06
N ASN A 461 -11.60 -5.86 -24.94
CA ASN A 461 -13.05 -5.92 -24.72
C ASN A 461 -13.77 -6.16 -26.05
N LYS A 462 -14.20 -7.40 -26.25
CA LYS A 462 -14.98 -7.83 -27.44
C LYS A 462 -16.48 -7.88 -27.18
N ASP A 463 -16.92 -7.68 -25.93
CA ASP A 463 -18.34 -7.70 -25.54
C ASP A 463 -18.89 -6.26 -25.50
N PRO A 464 -19.72 -5.84 -26.45
CA PRO A 464 -20.27 -4.49 -26.49
C PRO A 464 -21.23 -4.21 -25.32
N SER A 465 -21.69 -5.23 -24.63
CA SER A 465 -22.56 -5.09 -23.43
C SER A 465 -21.79 -4.78 -22.14
N VAL A 466 -20.47 -4.77 -22.18
CA VAL A 466 -19.63 -4.31 -21.06
C VAL A 466 -19.54 -2.80 -21.08
N THR A 467 -20.17 -2.16 -20.12
CA THR A 467 -20.12 -0.70 -19.96
C THR A 467 -19.01 -0.31 -19.00
N PRO A 468 -18.17 0.70 -19.35
CA PRO A 468 -17.17 1.22 -18.44
C PRO A 468 -17.81 1.95 -17.25
N ASP A 469 -17.27 1.74 -16.06
CA ASP A 469 -17.67 2.41 -14.81
C ASP A 469 -16.42 3.10 -14.21
N ALA A 470 -16.48 4.41 -14.12
CA ALA A 470 -15.43 5.27 -13.58
C ALA A 470 -15.58 5.53 -12.07
N THR A 471 -16.56 4.89 -11.40
CA THR A 471 -16.81 5.09 -9.97
C THR A 471 -15.61 4.61 -9.16
N PRO A 472 -14.95 5.50 -8.39
CA PRO A 472 -13.85 5.08 -7.52
C PRO A 472 -14.36 4.11 -6.43
N PRO A 473 -13.52 3.17 -6.00
CA PRO A 473 -13.90 2.19 -4.96
C PRO A 473 -14.16 2.82 -3.59
N LEU A 474 -13.70 4.05 -3.36
CA LEU A 474 -13.92 4.85 -2.15
C LEU A 474 -14.29 6.28 -2.51
N SER A 475 -15.14 6.92 -1.71
CA SER A 475 -15.54 8.32 -1.86
C SER A 475 -14.56 9.32 -1.22
N SER A 476 -13.40 8.86 -0.73
CA SER A 476 -12.39 9.72 -0.10
C SER A 476 -11.82 10.77 -1.07
N GLY A 477 -11.47 11.96 -0.54
CA GLY A 477 -11.09 13.12 -1.35
C GLY A 477 -9.95 12.87 -2.34
N TYR A 478 -8.91 12.12 -1.94
CA TYR A 478 -7.79 11.80 -2.83
C TYR A 478 -8.20 10.90 -4.01
N MET A 479 -9.14 9.96 -3.77
CA MET A 479 -9.68 9.10 -4.84
C MET A 479 -10.54 9.91 -5.81
N GLN A 480 -11.38 10.84 -5.29
CA GLN A 480 -12.20 11.71 -6.13
C GLN A 480 -11.35 12.63 -7.00
N ARG A 481 -10.26 13.21 -6.44
CA ARG A 481 -9.33 14.04 -7.22
C ARG A 481 -8.60 13.27 -8.30
N GLY A 482 -8.29 11.98 -8.06
CA GLY A 482 -7.54 11.13 -8.99
C GLY A 482 -8.38 10.23 -9.89
N LYS A 483 -9.72 10.29 -9.82
CA LYS A 483 -10.62 9.34 -10.52
C LYS A 483 -10.38 9.25 -12.02
N ASP A 484 -10.10 10.36 -12.67
CA ASP A 484 -9.92 10.43 -14.12
C ASP A 484 -8.57 9.86 -14.59
N ALA A 485 -7.63 9.69 -13.67
CA ALA A 485 -6.35 9.04 -13.93
C ALA A 485 -6.41 7.51 -13.74
N MET A 486 -7.46 6.99 -13.08
CA MET A 486 -7.59 5.55 -12.81
C MET A 486 -8.23 4.81 -13.98
N PRO A 487 -7.78 3.57 -14.28
CA PRO A 487 -8.48 2.73 -15.23
C PRO A 487 -9.90 2.43 -14.73
N LYS A 488 -10.86 2.43 -15.64
CA LYS A 488 -12.25 2.12 -15.36
C LYS A 488 -12.43 0.64 -15.06
N GLN A 489 -13.41 0.28 -14.25
CA GLN A 489 -13.88 -1.10 -14.21
C GLN A 489 -14.99 -1.30 -15.25
N GLY A 490 -15.23 -2.54 -15.64
CA GLY A 490 -16.37 -2.88 -16.48
C GLY A 490 -17.54 -3.43 -15.67
N SER A 491 -18.73 -3.42 -16.27
CA SER A 491 -19.96 -3.91 -15.64
C SER A 491 -19.99 -5.42 -15.41
N LYS A 492 -19.18 -6.21 -16.16
CA LYS A 492 -19.13 -7.68 -16.12
C LYS A 492 -17.70 -8.22 -15.98
N ARG A 493 -17.57 -9.49 -15.55
CA ARG A 493 -16.28 -10.23 -15.62
C ARG A 493 -15.81 -10.34 -17.08
N PRO A 494 -14.49 -10.28 -17.30
CA PRO A 494 -13.37 -10.18 -16.35
C PRO A 494 -12.98 -8.75 -15.98
N TRP A 495 -13.76 -7.74 -16.39
CA TRP A 495 -13.51 -6.31 -16.21
C TRP A 495 -14.04 -5.76 -14.88
N LYS A 496 -14.97 -6.47 -14.21
CA LYS A 496 -15.55 -6.05 -12.93
C LYS A 496 -14.65 -6.40 -11.76
N LEU A 497 -14.39 -5.41 -10.89
CA LEU A 497 -13.62 -5.57 -9.66
C LEU A 497 -14.56 -5.88 -8.48
N TYR A 498 -14.37 -7.03 -7.84
CA TYR A 498 -15.27 -7.48 -6.77
C TYR A 498 -14.83 -7.08 -5.37
N GLN A 499 -13.60 -6.57 -5.19
CA GLN A 499 -13.02 -6.27 -3.88
C GLN A 499 -13.21 -7.45 -2.88
N ASN A 500 -13.01 -8.67 -3.35
CA ASN A 500 -13.26 -9.90 -2.61
C ASN A 500 -12.17 -10.93 -2.87
N TYR A 501 -11.36 -11.19 -1.84
CA TYR A 501 -10.19 -12.08 -1.97
C TYR A 501 -10.56 -13.51 -2.43
N ALA A 502 -11.63 -14.11 -1.89
CA ALA A 502 -12.02 -15.48 -2.26
C ALA A 502 -12.42 -15.59 -3.73
N LYS A 503 -13.18 -14.62 -4.25
CA LYS A 503 -13.57 -14.56 -5.67
C LYS A 503 -12.35 -14.34 -6.56
N ASP A 504 -11.45 -13.45 -6.16
CA ASP A 504 -10.23 -13.18 -6.92
C ASP A 504 -9.26 -14.37 -6.87
N MET A 505 -9.13 -15.04 -5.73
CA MET A 505 -8.33 -16.26 -5.60
C MET A 505 -8.83 -17.36 -6.56
N LEU A 506 -10.14 -17.59 -6.60
CA LEU A 506 -10.71 -18.55 -7.55
C LEU A 506 -10.45 -18.15 -8.99
N ALA A 507 -10.63 -16.88 -9.34
CA ALA A 507 -10.47 -16.38 -10.70
C ALA A 507 -9.00 -16.35 -11.17
N LEU A 508 -8.08 -15.90 -10.31
CA LEU A 508 -6.68 -15.68 -10.68
C LEU A 508 -5.82 -16.94 -10.50
N ARG A 509 -6.10 -17.76 -9.47
CA ARG A 509 -5.30 -18.97 -9.20
C ARG A 509 -5.82 -20.18 -9.96
N PHE A 510 -7.14 -20.36 -10.03
CA PHE A 510 -7.76 -21.57 -10.57
C PHE A 510 -8.54 -21.33 -11.88
N GLY A 511 -8.96 -20.10 -12.17
CA GLY A 511 -9.70 -19.78 -13.39
C GLY A 511 -8.86 -19.97 -14.65
N THR A 512 -9.53 -20.19 -15.77
CA THR A 512 -8.85 -20.28 -17.08
C THR A 512 -8.19 -18.97 -17.47
N ILE A 513 -7.03 -19.05 -18.12
CA ILE A 513 -6.37 -17.93 -18.79
C ILE A 513 -7.01 -17.68 -20.16
N ASP A 514 -7.49 -18.75 -20.81
CA ASP A 514 -8.20 -18.69 -22.09
C ASP A 514 -9.66 -18.30 -21.87
N ASP A 515 -9.90 -17.06 -21.50
CA ASP A 515 -11.24 -16.53 -21.23
C ASP A 515 -11.81 -15.73 -22.43
N GLY A 516 -11.14 -15.79 -23.58
CA GLY A 516 -11.52 -15.09 -24.80
C GLY A 516 -11.26 -13.57 -24.77
N THR A 517 -10.93 -13.03 -23.61
CA THR A 517 -10.63 -11.61 -23.40
C THR A 517 -9.13 -11.34 -23.51
N LEU A 518 -8.30 -12.18 -22.89
CA LEU A 518 -6.85 -12.10 -23.02
C LEU A 518 -6.41 -12.82 -24.30
N VAL A 519 -6.06 -12.05 -25.31
CA VAL A 519 -5.65 -12.55 -26.64
C VAL A 519 -4.15 -12.72 -26.69
N PHE A 520 -3.69 -13.92 -27.07
CA PHE A 520 -2.28 -14.25 -27.22
C PHE A 520 -1.88 -14.19 -28.70
N SER A 521 -0.76 -13.53 -29.00
CA SER A 521 -0.28 -13.30 -30.36
C SER A 521 1.16 -13.78 -30.54
N LYS A 522 1.46 -14.33 -31.71
CA LYS A 522 2.82 -14.65 -32.16
C LYS A 522 3.35 -13.48 -32.99
N LEU A 523 4.67 -13.29 -33.02
CA LEU A 523 5.26 -12.40 -34.02
C LEU A 523 4.94 -12.97 -35.42
N SER A 524 4.39 -12.13 -36.29
CA SER A 524 4.30 -12.49 -37.71
C SER A 524 5.73 -12.66 -38.22
N GLN A 525 6.05 -13.85 -38.76
CA GLN A 525 7.29 -14.01 -39.51
C GLN A 525 7.25 -12.96 -40.62
N ARG A 526 8.16 -11.96 -40.59
CA ARG A 526 8.37 -11.15 -41.79
C ARG A 526 8.68 -12.13 -42.91
N ALA A 527 7.78 -12.22 -43.88
CA ALA A 527 8.08 -12.93 -45.13
C ALA A 527 9.40 -12.36 -45.64
N GLY A 528 10.43 -13.18 -45.55
CA GLY A 528 11.75 -12.78 -46.02
C GLY A 528 11.60 -12.32 -47.47
N LYS A 529 11.89 -11.06 -47.76
CA LYS A 529 12.15 -10.63 -49.12
C LYS A 529 13.36 -11.45 -49.59
N ARG A 530 13.08 -12.54 -50.29
CA ARG A 530 14.05 -13.10 -51.22
C ARG A 530 14.22 -12.06 -52.32
N ALA A 531 15.35 -11.36 -52.27
CA ALA A 531 15.88 -10.63 -53.40
C ALA A 531 16.52 -11.62 -54.39
#